data_5e86f2dee1407b8aa170beb2cabf176f
#
_entry.id   5e86f2dee1407b8aa170beb2cabf176f
#
_cell.length_a   1.000
_cell.length_b   1.000
_cell.length_c   1.000
_cell.angle_alpha   90.00
_cell.angle_beta   90.00
_cell.angle_gamma   90.00
#
_symmetry.space_group_name_H-M   'P 1'
#
loop_
_entity.id
_entity.type
_entity.pdbx_description
1 polymer ?
#
loop_
_entity_poly.entity_id
_entity_poly.type
_entity_poly.pdbx_seq_one_letter_code
_entity_poly.pdbx_strand_id
1 'polypeptide(L)'
;MQNMKLEFIKNQLANEQLKCELQKVVSSVEALIPESEEDFKQLHKFGLYPAEECIPFITKQGTPFYSLDNMSVLPLKEQSKWMHYGDFRFRQIEILYNMARMDSTEAHNWLRDNLFQQRVDARKKQEYKAKFKGQERADWKEVQTEWMKYCLNLKYRDNSEFRNDLRSTPLLPVEDATATNYASNLFWGAKLVEVGGKKYYFGCNVLGKLLAELRAIRGKLEYSLPADFHLFGKPILDI
;
A
#
# COMPACT_ATOMS: atom_id res chain seq x y z
N MET A 1 -18.07 -15.94 -11.30
CA MET A 1 -16.84 -16.06 -10.50
C MET A 1 -16.79 -15.10 -9.31
N GLN A 2 -17.31 -13.87 -9.41
CA GLN A 2 -17.46 -12.95 -8.26
C GLN A 2 -18.26 -13.60 -7.12
N ASN A 3 -19.34 -14.31 -7.44
CA ASN A 3 -20.10 -15.11 -6.49
C ASN A 3 -19.29 -16.27 -5.87
N MET A 4 -18.36 -16.89 -6.61
CA MET A 4 -17.57 -18.01 -6.06
C MET A 4 -16.58 -17.58 -4.99
N LYS A 5 -16.05 -16.36 -5.03
CA LYS A 5 -15.09 -15.87 -4.04
C LYS A 5 -15.76 -15.36 -2.78
N LEU A 6 -16.87 -14.64 -2.96
CA LEU A 6 -17.74 -14.28 -1.85
C LEU A 6 -18.33 -15.55 -1.22
N GLU A 7 -18.68 -16.56 -2.03
CA GLU A 7 -19.13 -17.87 -1.58
C GLU A 7 -18.02 -18.70 -0.95
N PHE A 8 -16.79 -18.64 -1.45
CA PHE A 8 -15.65 -19.28 -0.79
C PHE A 8 -15.39 -18.67 0.59
N ILE A 9 -15.43 -17.34 0.70
CA ILE A 9 -15.40 -16.65 2.00
C ILE A 9 -16.63 -17.04 2.82
N LYS A 10 -17.83 -17.01 2.27
CA LYS A 10 -19.08 -17.41 2.95
C LYS A 10 -19.10 -18.90 3.35
N ASN A 11 -18.55 -19.79 2.55
CA ASN A 11 -18.50 -21.23 2.84
C ASN A 11 -17.39 -21.62 3.84
N GLN A 12 -16.31 -20.85 3.94
CA GLN A 12 -15.38 -20.96 5.06
C GLN A 12 -15.99 -20.43 6.38
N LEU A 13 -17.08 -19.68 6.30
CA LEU A 13 -17.79 -19.03 7.37
C LEU A 13 -19.10 -19.77 7.66
N ALA A 14 -19.00 -20.96 8.22
CA ALA A 14 -20.18 -21.74 8.65
C ALA A 14 -21.01 -21.07 9.77
N ASN A 15 -20.67 -19.84 10.18
CA ASN A 15 -21.29 -19.13 11.30
C ASN A 15 -22.02 -17.87 10.81
N GLU A 16 -23.35 -17.81 11.06
CA GLU A 16 -24.24 -16.70 10.67
C GLU A 16 -23.82 -15.34 11.26
N GLN A 17 -23.23 -15.35 12.46
CA GLN A 17 -22.77 -14.13 13.14
C GLN A 17 -21.61 -13.47 12.37
N LEU A 18 -20.80 -14.28 11.77
CA LEU A 18 -19.70 -13.82 10.92
C LEU A 18 -20.16 -13.31 9.56
N LYS A 19 -21.19 -13.95 8.97
CA LYS A 19 -21.82 -13.42 7.74
C LYS A 19 -22.30 -11.99 7.96
N CYS A 20 -22.86 -11.69 9.14
CA CYS A 20 -23.36 -10.37 9.47
C CYS A 20 -22.21 -9.34 9.67
N GLU A 21 -21.11 -9.72 10.31
CA GLU A 21 -19.96 -8.83 10.52
C GLU A 21 -19.17 -8.61 9.21
N LEU A 22 -18.96 -9.66 8.42
CA LEU A 22 -18.38 -9.53 7.10
C LEU A 22 -19.27 -8.78 6.12
N GLN A 23 -20.60 -8.93 6.22
CA GLN A 23 -21.53 -8.17 5.40
C GLN A 23 -21.39 -6.67 5.64
N LYS A 24 -21.16 -6.24 6.89
CA LYS A 24 -20.89 -4.83 7.22
C LYS A 24 -19.56 -4.36 6.66
N VAL A 25 -18.55 -5.21 6.69
CA VAL A 25 -17.23 -4.92 6.11
C VAL A 25 -17.31 -4.95 4.58
N VAL A 26 -17.96 -5.96 4.00
CA VAL A 26 -18.14 -6.14 2.55
C VAL A 26 -18.96 -5.02 1.94
N SER A 27 -20.07 -4.59 2.57
CA SER A 27 -20.86 -3.46 2.06
C SER A 27 -20.06 -2.14 2.05
N SER A 28 -19.09 -1.98 2.96
CA SER A 28 -18.20 -0.80 2.95
C SER A 28 -17.12 -0.87 1.88
N VAL A 29 -16.86 -2.05 1.30
CA VAL A 29 -15.82 -2.28 0.30
C VAL A 29 -16.36 -2.69 -1.08
N GLU A 30 -17.65 -2.93 -1.23
CA GLU A 30 -18.27 -3.26 -2.52
C GLU A 30 -17.94 -2.25 -3.62
N ALA A 31 -17.82 -0.96 -3.26
CA ALA A 31 -17.40 0.09 -4.18
C ALA A 31 -15.92 -0.01 -4.63
N LEU A 32 -15.12 -0.86 -3.99
CA LEU A 32 -13.70 -1.10 -4.32
C LEU A 32 -13.49 -2.40 -5.09
N ILE A 33 -14.54 -3.21 -5.25
CA ILE A 33 -14.47 -4.46 -5.99
C ILE A 33 -14.66 -4.13 -7.48
N PRO A 34 -13.68 -4.44 -8.36
CA PRO A 34 -13.83 -4.23 -9.79
C PRO A 34 -15.03 -4.98 -10.36
N GLU A 35 -15.76 -4.37 -11.30
CA GLU A 35 -16.95 -4.95 -11.90
C GLU A 35 -16.64 -6.12 -12.86
N SER A 36 -15.41 -6.20 -13.40
CA SER A 36 -14.99 -7.23 -14.34
C SER A 36 -13.98 -8.21 -13.75
N GLU A 37 -14.03 -9.47 -14.24
CA GLU A 37 -13.09 -10.52 -13.83
C GLU A 37 -11.66 -10.30 -14.30
N GLU A 38 -11.48 -9.65 -15.44
CA GLU A 38 -10.19 -9.36 -16.04
C GLU A 38 -9.39 -8.36 -15.18
N ASP A 39 -10.08 -7.48 -14.45
CA ASP A 39 -9.47 -6.51 -13.53
C ASP A 39 -9.03 -7.13 -12.19
N PHE A 40 -9.42 -8.39 -11.92
CA PHE A 40 -9.05 -9.09 -10.70
C PHE A 40 -7.69 -9.78 -10.83
N LYS A 41 -6.62 -9.00 -10.87
CA LYS A 41 -5.29 -9.55 -10.64
C LYS A 41 -5.27 -10.27 -9.29
N GLN A 42 -4.50 -11.35 -9.19
CA GLN A 42 -4.39 -12.16 -7.95
C GLN A 42 -4.11 -11.31 -6.70
N LEU A 43 -3.34 -10.21 -6.87
CA LEU A 43 -3.03 -9.25 -5.82
C LEU A 43 -4.26 -8.54 -5.23
N HIS A 44 -5.30 -8.28 -6.03
CA HIS A 44 -6.46 -7.48 -5.62
C HIS A 44 -7.59 -8.31 -4.99
N LYS A 45 -7.39 -9.61 -4.82
CA LYS A 45 -8.40 -10.48 -4.20
C LYS A 45 -8.43 -10.29 -2.69
N PHE A 46 -9.63 -10.11 -2.15
CA PHE A 46 -9.88 -10.21 -0.72
C PHE A 46 -9.56 -11.62 -0.21
N GLY A 47 -8.94 -11.68 0.96
CA GLY A 47 -8.62 -12.93 1.62
C GLY A 47 -8.87 -12.86 3.11
N LEU A 48 -8.90 -14.05 3.73
CA LEU A 48 -8.82 -14.25 5.17
C LEU A 48 -7.47 -14.89 5.44
N TYR A 49 -6.64 -14.21 6.19
CA TYR A 49 -5.29 -14.66 6.53
C TYR A 49 -5.27 -15.00 8.01
N PRO A 50 -4.95 -16.27 8.42
CA PRO A 50 -4.83 -16.63 9.82
C PRO A 50 -3.88 -15.68 10.56
N ALA A 51 -4.30 -15.11 11.69
CA ALA A 51 -3.51 -14.09 12.37
C ALA A 51 -2.14 -14.63 12.85
N GLU A 52 -2.08 -15.92 13.17
CA GLU A 52 -0.85 -16.64 13.54
C GLU A 52 0.15 -16.80 12.39
N GLU A 53 -0.31 -16.70 11.13
CA GLU A 53 0.52 -16.74 9.93
C GLU A 53 0.93 -15.35 9.43
N CYS A 54 0.54 -14.30 10.15
CA CYS A 54 0.74 -12.92 9.76
C CYS A 54 1.66 -12.16 10.72
N ILE A 55 2.37 -11.17 10.18
CA ILE A 55 3.07 -10.15 10.96
C ILE A 55 2.44 -8.79 10.66
N PRO A 56 1.64 -8.25 11.59
CA PRO A 56 1.07 -6.93 11.44
C PRO A 56 2.13 -5.83 11.63
N PHE A 57 2.02 -4.78 10.82
CA PHE A 57 2.75 -3.54 11.02
C PHE A 57 1.78 -2.35 10.95
N ILE A 58 2.10 -1.29 11.66
CA ILE A 58 1.26 -0.09 11.76
C ILE A 58 2.09 1.18 11.59
N THR A 59 1.43 2.26 11.18
CA THR A 59 2.02 3.60 11.04
C THR A 59 2.32 4.24 12.41
N LYS A 60 3.09 3.57 13.25
CA LYS A 60 3.50 4.10 14.56
C LYS A 60 4.99 3.86 14.78
N GLN A 61 5.75 4.95 14.84
CA GLN A 61 7.19 4.89 15.12
C GLN A 61 7.47 4.16 16.44
N GLY A 62 8.48 3.29 16.42
CA GLY A 62 8.87 2.49 17.59
C GLY A 62 8.10 1.18 17.73
N THR A 63 7.18 0.86 16.81
CA THR A 63 6.58 -0.48 16.75
C THR A 63 7.45 -1.43 15.92
N PRO A 64 7.37 -2.75 16.18
CA PRO A 64 8.04 -3.74 15.35
C PRO A 64 7.66 -3.59 13.88
N PHE A 65 8.62 -3.77 12.99
CA PHE A 65 8.43 -3.71 11.53
C PHE A 65 7.86 -2.38 11.01
N TYR A 66 8.00 -1.29 11.78
CA TYR A 66 7.59 0.05 11.33
C TYR A 66 8.18 0.43 9.97
N SER A 67 9.39 -0.03 9.66
CA SER A 67 10.04 0.25 8.38
C SER A 67 9.28 -0.33 7.17
N LEU A 68 8.45 -1.36 7.35
CA LEU A 68 7.64 -1.95 6.29
C LEU A 68 6.52 -1.00 5.82
N ASP A 69 6.02 -0.15 6.70
CA ASP A 69 5.00 0.85 6.39
C ASP A 69 5.53 1.93 5.43
N ASN A 70 4.75 2.28 4.41
CA ASN A 70 5.08 3.35 3.48
C ASN A 70 5.09 4.73 4.13
N MET A 71 4.37 4.89 5.24
CA MET A 71 4.39 6.09 6.08
C MET A 71 5.59 6.15 7.03
N SER A 72 6.45 5.12 7.07
CA SER A 72 7.67 5.14 7.87
C SER A 72 8.62 6.26 7.42
N VAL A 73 9.22 6.94 8.40
CA VAL A 73 10.00 8.17 8.17
C VAL A 73 11.44 7.97 8.61
N LEU A 74 12.39 8.11 7.69
CA LEU A 74 13.82 8.08 8.00
C LEU A 74 14.24 9.26 8.91
N PRO A 75 15.23 9.09 9.78
CA PRO A 75 15.69 10.16 10.68
C PRO A 75 16.16 11.40 9.94
N LEU A 76 15.80 12.58 10.43
CA LEU A 76 16.17 13.86 9.82
C LEU A 76 17.69 14.08 9.77
N LYS A 77 18.39 13.61 10.79
CA LYS A 77 19.86 13.79 10.94
C LYS A 77 20.66 12.83 10.04
N GLU A 78 20.04 11.82 9.45
CA GLU A 78 20.70 10.78 8.67
C GLU A 78 20.43 10.93 7.18
N GLN A 79 20.76 12.09 6.61
CA GLN A 79 20.47 12.42 5.21
C GLN A 79 21.11 11.43 4.21
N SER A 80 22.24 10.83 4.55
CA SER A 80 22.89 9.81 3.72
C SER A 80 22.06 8.53 3.55
N LYS A 81 21.10 8.30 4.44
CA LYS A 81 20.18 7.16 4.40
C LYS A 81 18.84 7.48 3.71
N TRP A 82 18.64 8.73 3.29
CA TRP A 82 17.38 9.10 2.63
C TRP A 82 17.25 8.44 1.27
N MET A 83 16.06 8.04 0.94
CA MET A 83 15.70 7.53 -0.38
C MET A 83 15.86 8.66 -1.41
N HIS A 84 16.14 8.29 -2.67
CA HIS A 84 16.31 9.27 -3.73
C HIS A 84 15.68 8.83 -5.05
N TYR A 85 15.17 9.81 -5.79
CA TYR A 85 14.69 9.71 -7.16
C TYR A 85 15.38 10.79 -7.99
N GLY A 86 16.37 10.42 -8.78
CA GLY A 86 17.30 11.39 -9.37
C GLY A 86 17.97 12.23 -8.27
N ASP A 87 17.93 13.55 -8.42
CA ASP A 87 18.46 14.49 -7.46
C ASP A 87 17.52 14.76 -6.26
N PHE A 88 16.29 14.25 -6.34
CA PHE A 88 15.30 14.44 -5.29
C PHE A 88 15.51 13.44 -4.16
N ARG A 89 15.82 13.94 -2.96
CA ARG A 89 15.96 13.13 -1.73
C ARG A 89 14.76 13.30 -0.83
N PHE A 90 14.30 12.19 -0.23
CA PHE A 90 13.12 12.21 0.65
C PHE A 90 13.21 11.14 1.74
N ARG A 91 12.46 11.37 2.82
CA ARG A 91 12.51 10.54 4.04
C ARG A 91 11.43 9.47 4.10
N GLN A 92 10.41 9.55 3.24
CA GLN A 92 9.20 8.74 3.32
C GLN A 92 8.75 8.38 1.90
N ILE A 93 8.60 7.10 1.62
CA ILE A 93 8.23 6.63 0.27
C ILE A 93 6.82 7.09 -0.13
N GLU A 94 5.94 7.32 0.83
CA GLU A 94 4.60 7.85 0.65
C GLU A 94 4.58 9.18 -0.12
N ILE A 95 5.65 9.98 -0.05
CA ILE A 95 5.79 11.23 -0.82
C ILE A 95 5.82 10.90 -2.31
N LEU A 96 6.72 9.99 -2.71
CA LEU A 96 6.86 9.58 -4.10
C LEU A 96 5.58 8.89 -4.61
N TYR A 97 4.95 8.05 -3.75
CA TYR A 97 3.69 7.40 -4.09
C TYR A 97 2.58 8.43 -4.40
N ASN A 98 2.39 9.42 -3.52
CA ASN A 98 1.35 10.44 -3.73
C ASN A 98 1.70 11.42 -4.87
N MET A 99 2.97 11.64 -5.16
CA MET A 99 3.42 12.50 -6.25
C MET A 99 2.87 12.01 -7.58
N ALA A 100 3.04 10.74 -7.89
CA ALA A 100 2.58 10.16 -9.15
C ALA A 100 1.05 10.03 -9.28
N ARG A 101 0.32 10.24 -8.19
CA ARG A 101 -1.16 10.30 -8.24
C ARG A 101 -1.65 11.48 -9.07
N MET A 102 -0.87 12.56 -9.14
CA MET A 102 -1.22 13.76 -9.91
C MET A 102 -0.57 13.71 -11.29
N ASP A 103 -1.31 14.14 -12.30
CA ASP A 103 -0.81 14.30 -13.66
C ASP A 103 -0.42 15.76 -13.91
N SER A 104 0.43 16.30 -13.03
CA SER A 104 0.77 17.70 -13.00
C SER A 104 2.19 17.95 -12.50
N THR A 105 3.03 18.50 -13.34
CA THR A 105 4.39 18.92 -12.95
C THR A 105 4.39 19.95 -11.82
N GLU A 106 3.39 20.83 -11.77
CA GLU A 106 3.24 21.79 -10.68
C GLU A 106 2.99 21.06 -9.35
N ALA A 107 2.10 20.06 -9.35
CA ALA A 107 1.82 19.25 -8.16
C ALA A 107 3.07 18.48 -7.70
N HIS A 108 3.82 17.90 -8.63
CA HIS A 108 5.08 17.22 -8.33
C HIS A 108 6.11 18.16 -7.68
N ASN A 109 6.31 19.33 -8.26
CA ASN A 109 7.22 20.34 -7.73
C ASN A 109 6.77 20.83 -6.35
N TRP A 110 5.48 21.07 -6.16
CA TRP A 110 4.96 21.50 -4.86
C TRP A 110 5.23 20.46 -3.77
N LEU A 111 5.02 19.16 -4.04
CA LEU A 111 5.35 18.09 -3.09
C LEU A 111 6.84 18.05 -2.78
N ARG A 112 7.68 18.13 -3.81
CA ARG A 112 9.12 18.17 -3.64
C ARG A 112 9.54 19.33 -2.73
N ASP A 113 9.06 20.53 -3.02
CA ASP A 113 9.55 21.76 -2.39
C ASP A 113 8.99 21.96 -0.97
N ASN A 114 7.82 21.42 -0.68
CA ASN A 114 7.13 21.64 0.59
C ASN A 114 7.20 20.45 1.56
N LEU A 115 7.35 19.22 1.06
CA LEU A 115 7.17 18.03 1.90
C LEU A 115 8.38 17.10 1.96
N PHE A 116 9.43 17.29 1.16
CA PHE A 116 10.54 16.34 1.05
C PHE A 116 11.29 16.09 2.38
N GLN A 117 11.39 17.10 3.25
CA GLN A 117 12.01 16.99 4.57
C GLN A 117 11.00 16.66 5.68
N GLN A 118 9.73 16.72 5.39
CA GLN A 118 8.68 16.58 6.39
C GLN A 118 8.10 15.16 6.40
N ARG A 119 7.40 14.86 7.48
CA ARG A 119 6.50 13.72 7.53
C ARG A 119 5.21 14.08 6.82
N VAL A 120 4.82 13.29 5.84
CA VAL A 120 3.51 13.41 5.20
C VAL A 120 2.50 12.62 6.02
N ASP A 121 1.70 13.29 6.79
CA ASP A 121 0.58 12.73 7.54
C ASP A 121 -0.74 12.81 6.74
N ALA A 122 -1.81 12.30 7.32
CA ALA A 122 -3.13 12.29 6.68
C ALA A 122 -3.63 13.72 6.35
N ARG A 123 -3.35 14.71 7.21
CA ARG A 123 -3.74 16.12 7.00
C ARG A 123 -3.04 16.70 5.79
N LYS A 124 -1.72 16.52 5.69
CA LYS A 124 -0.94 17.03 4.55
C LYS A 124 -1.33 16.35 3.24
N LYS A 125 -1.66 15.06 3.27
CA LYS A 125 -2.21 14.36 2.10
C LYS A 125 -3.54 14.98 1.66
N GLN A 126 -4.43 15.32 2.58
CA GLN A 126 -5.69 15.98 2.26
C GLN A 126 -5.49 17.39 1.71
N GLU A 127 -4.59 18.18 2.32
CA GLU A 127 -4.20 19.51 1.83
C GLU A 127 -3.69 19.45 0.39
N TYR A 128 -2.79 18.53 0.10
CA TYR A 128 -2.27 18.31 -1.25
C TYR A 128 -3.38 17.94 -2.24
N LYS A 129 -4.22 16.98 -1.88
CA LYS A 129 -5.35 16.57 -2.72
C LYS A 129 -6.35 17.70 -2.97
N ALA A 130 -6.63 18.52 -1.96
CA ALA A 130 -7.53 19.66 -2.09
C ALA A 130 -6.94 20.75 -3.00
N LYS A 131 -5.64 21.02 -2.85
CA LYS A 131 -4.92 22.02 -3.67
C LYS A 131 -4.90 21.67 -5.14
N PHE A 132 -4.68 20.39 -5.46
CA PHE A 132 -4.54 19.88 -6.83
C PHE A 132 -5.76 19.06 -7.29
N LYS A 133 -6.93 19.34 -6.72
CA LYS A 133 -8.18 18.67 -7.11
C LYS A 133 -8.44 18.84 -8.60
N GLY A 134 -8.76 17.74 -9.26
CA GLY A 134 -9.01 17.70 -10.71
C GLY A 134 -7.74 17.57 -11.58
N GLN A 135 -6.57 17.43 -10.94
CA GLN A 135 -5.30 17.15 -11.62
C GLN A 135 -4.81 15.71 -11.35
N GLU A 136 -5.68 14.87 -10.77
CA GLU A 136 -5.38 13.45 -10.57
C GLU A 136 -5.32 12.73 -11.92
N ARG A 137 -4.42 11.76 -12.02
CA ARG A 137 -4.36 10.84 -13.16
C ARG A 137 -5.69 10.11 -13.34
N ALA A 138 -6.23 10.11 -14.55
CA ALA A 138 -7.48 9.42 -14.86
C ALA A 138 -7.35 7.90 -14.68
N ASP A 139 -6.16 7.35 -14.99
CA ASP A 139 -5.80 5.93 -14.91
C ASP A 139 -5.18 5.53 -13.55
N TRP A 140 -5.32 6.37 -12.51
CA TRP A 140 -4.67 6.10 -11.22
C TRP A 140 -5.02 4.73 -10.62
N LYS A 141 -6.27 4.29 -10.74
CA LYS A 141 -6.72 3.01 -10.19
C LYS A 141 -6.01 1.82 -10.85
N GLU A 142 -5.74 1.93 -12.13
CA GLU A 142 -5.08 0.91 -12.94
C GLU A 142 -3.57 0.85 -12.66
N VAL A 143 -2.94 2.01 -12.50
CA VAL A 143 -1.47 2.12 -12.39
C VAL A 143 -0.95 2.11 -10.94
N GLN A 144 -1.79 2.38 -9.94
CA GLN A 144 -1.35 2.58 -8.56
C GLN A 144 -0.56 1.39 -7.97
N THR A 145 -0.92 0.15 -8.35
CA THR A 145 -0.22 -1.05 -7.88
C THR A 145 1.14 -1.19 -8.55
N GLU A 146 1.21 -0.95 -9.85
CA GLU A 146 2.47 -0.99 -10.60
C GLU A 146 3.42 0.11 -10.12
N TRP A 147 2.88 1.29 -9.84
CA TRP A 147 3.63 2.38 -9.23
C TRP A 147 4.10 2.05 -7.80
N MET A 148 3.30 1.34 -7.02
CA MET A 148 3.71 0.87 -5.71
C MET A 148 4.89 -0.11 -5.80
N LYS A 149 4.90 -1.03 -6.77
CA LYS A 149 6.04 -1.92 -7.01
C LYS A 149 7.33 -1.13 -7.27
N TYR A 150 7.25 -0.09 -8.11
CA TYR A 150 8.35 0.83 -8.34
C TYR A 150 8.83 1.48 -7.02
N CYS A 151 7.91 2.04 -6.26
CA CYS A 151 8.20 2.66 -4.95
C CYS A 151 8.88 1.69 -3.98
N LEU A 152 8.41 0.45 -3.90
CA LEU A 152 9.00 -0.58 -3.05
C LEU A 152 10.40 -1.00 -3.52
N ASN A 153 10.64 -1.07 -4.82
CA ASN A 153 11.97 -1.32 -5.38
C ASN A 153 12.96 -0.24 -4.97
N LEU A 154 12.55 1.02 -5.08
CA LEU A 154 13.36 2.16 -4.66
C LEU A 154 13.62 2.14 -3.14
N LYS A 155 12.60 1.86 -2.34
CA LYS A 155 12.72 1.71 -0.90
C LYS A 155 13.67 0.55 -0.54
N TYR A 156 13.58 -0.58 -1.24
CA TYR A 156 14.46 -1.72 -1.05
C TYR A 156 15.91 -1.40 -1.42
N ARG A 157 16.14 -0.63 -2.48
CA ARG A 157 17.47 -0.17 -2.90
C ARG A 157 18.12 0.71 -1.83
N ASP A 158 17.39 1.69 -1.31
CA ASP A 158 17.97 2.78 -0.52
C ASP A 158 17.87 2.59 1.00
N ASN A 159 16.88 1.82 1.50
CA ASN A 159 16.63 1.69 2.94
C ASN A 159 17.08 0.33 3.48
N SER A 160 18.22 0.32 4.19
CA SER A 160 18.78 -0.92 4.79
C SER A 160 17.93 -1.47 5.93
N GLU A 161 17.29 -0.61 6.74
CA GLU A 161 16.41 -1.02 7.82
C GLU A 161 15.18 -1.77 7.25
N PHE A 162 14.56 -1.20 6.21
CA PHE A 162 13.48 -1.85 5.48
C PHE A 162 13.90 -3.23 4.95
N ARG A 163 15.09 -3.35 4.34
CA ARG A 163 15.59 -4.65 3.86
C ARG A 163 15.77 -5.66 4.98
N ASN A 164 16.31 -5.21 6.12
CA ASN A 164 16.55 -6.08 7.26
C ASN A 164 15.25 -6.56 7.88
N ASP A 165 14.31 -5.67 8.13
CA ASP A 165 12.99 -6.01 8.65
C ASP A 165 12.25 -6.97 7.71
N LEU A 166 12.25 -6.67 6.41
CA LEU A 166 11.60 -7.51 5.42
C LEU A 166 12.19 -8.93 5.38
N ARG A 167 13.51 -9.07 5.49
CA ARG A 167 14.20 -10.37 5.50
C ARG A 167 13.99 -11.14 6.78
N SER A 168 13.86 -10.46 7.91
CA SER A 168 13.63 -11.09 9.22
C SER A 168 12.20 -11.55 9.44
N THR A 169 11.29 -11.15 8.56
CA THR A 169 9.85 -11.44 8.64
C THR A 169 9.54 -12.76 7.92
N PRO A 170 9.35 -13.91 8.61
CA PRO A 170 9.09 -15.19 7.96
C PRO A 170 7.64 -15.34 7.50
N LEU A 171 6.70 -14.66 8.17
CA LEU A 171 5.27 -14.74 7.95
C LEU A 171 4.80 -13.70 6.92
N LEU A 172 3.50 -13.72 6.58
CA LEU A 172 2.90 -12.74 5.66
C LEU A 172 2.85 -11.35 6.33
N PRO A 173 3.50 -10.32 5.77
CA PRO A 173 3.32 -8.97 6.26
C PRO A 173 1.88 -8.49 6.05
N VAL A 174 1.31 -7.79 7.03
CA VAL A 174 -0.03 -7.20 6.95
C VAL A 174 0.00 -5.76 7.43
N GLU A 175 -0.39 -4.82 6.56
CA GLU A 175 -0.70 -3.47 7.02
C GLU A 175 -1.99 -3.51 7.83
N ASP A 176 -1.89 -3.34 9.15
CA ASP A 176 -3.03 -3.47 10.06
C ASP A 176 -3.94 -2.25 10.01
N ALA A 177 -5.05 -2.40 9.32
CA ALA A 177 -6.10 -1.41 9.16
C ALA A 177 -7.18 -1.46 10.27
N THR A 178 -6.99 -2.23 11.34
CA THR A 178 -8.01 -2.47 12.37
C THR A 178 -8.50 -1.18 13.04
N ALA A 179 -7.59 -0.24 13.27
CA ALA A 179 -7.90 1.05 13.89
C ALA A 179 -8.49 2.09 12.91
N THR A 180 -8.65 1.75 11.64
CA THR A 180 -9.09 2.69 10.61
C THR A 180 -10.49 2.34 10.09
N ASN A 181 -11.28 3.36 9.76
CA ASN A 181 -12.63 3.19 9.21
C ASN A 181 -12.67 3.41 7.68
N TYR A 182 -11.51 3.50 7.02
CA TYR A 182 -11.45 3.78 5.59
C TYR A 182 -11.41 2.48 4.78
N ALA A 183 -12.36 2.31 3.89
CA ALA A 183 -12.43 1.18 2.97
C ALA A 183 -11.16 1.03 2.10
N SER A 184 -10.52 2.15 1.71
CA SER A 184 -9.25 2.13 0.97
C SER A 184 -8.10 1.43 1.71
N ASN A 185 -8.18 1.35 3.04
CA ASN A 185 -7.15 0.68 3.82
C ASN A 185 -7.26 -0.85 3.72
N LEU A 186 -8.43 -1.39 3.37
CA LEU A 186 -8.60 -2.82 3.11
C LEU A 186 -8.09 -3.24 1.72
N PHE A 187 -7.83 -2.31 0.83
CA PHE A 187 -7.11 -2.58 -0.41
C PHE A 187 -5.61 -2.80 -0.13
N TRP A 188 -4.95 -1.86 0.54
CA TRP A 188 -3.52 -1.96 0.84
C TRP A 188 -3.22 -2.92 2.00
N GLY A 189 -4.06 -2.93 3.02
CA GLY A 189 -3.91 -3.74 4.23
C GLY A 189 -5.09 -4.68 4.49
N ALA A 190 -5.24 -5.06 5.76
CA ALA A 190 -6.33 -5.89 6.22
C ALA A 190 -6.72 -5.55 7.66
N LYS A 191 -7.97 -5.85 8.02
CA LYS A 191 -8.54 -5.61 9.35
C LYS A 191 -8.62 -6.92 10.13
N LEU A 192 -8.22 -6.89 11.40
CA LEU A 192 -8.37 -8.04 12.28
C LEU A 192 -9.86 -8.31 12.57
N VAL A 193 -10.29 -9.54 12.34
CA VAL A 193 -11.65 -10.04 12.58
C VAL A 193 -11.58 -11.36 13.34
N GLU A 194 -12.61 -11.67 14.12
CA GLU A 194 -12.72 -12.95 14.83
C GLU A 194 -13.80 -13.80 14.19
N VAL A 195 -13.47 -15.08 13.97
CA VAL A 195 -14.28 -16.03 13.23
C VAL A 195 -14.27 -17.36 13.97
N GLY A 196 -15.40 -17.75 14.55
CA GLY A 196 -15.49 -19.03 15.28
C GLY A 196 -14.43 -19.18 16.38
N GLY A 197 -14.12 -18.09 17.09
CA GLY A 197 -13.11 -18.04 18.14
C GLY A 197 -11.65 -17.98 17.63
N LYS A 198 -11.44 -17.86 16.31
CA LYS A 198 -10.10 -17.68 15.71
C LYS A 198 -9.97 -16.28 15.13
N LYS A 199 -8.76 -15.75 15.14
CA LYS A 199 -8.45 -14.41 14.60
C LYS A 199 -7.90 -14.51 13.20
N TYR A 200 -8.37 -13.62 12.34
CA TYR A 200 -7.94 -13.51 10.94
C TYR A 200 -7.76 -12.05 10.56
N TYR A 201 -6.86 -11.79 9.64
CA TYR A 201 -6.83 -10.51 8.91
C TYR A 201 -7.68 -10.63 7.63
N PHE A 202 -8.64 -9.71 7.45
CA PHE A 202 -9.52 -9.65 6.29
C PHE A 202 -9.26 -8.40 5.47
N GLY A 203 -8.92 -8.56 4.19
CA GLY A 203 -8.64 -7.48 3.24
C GLY A 203 -7.97 -8.00 1.98
N CYS A 204 -7.68 -7.12 1.02
CA CYS A 204 -6.84 -7.47 -0.13
C CYS A 204 -5.39 -7.64 0.28
N ASN A 205 -4.92 -6.84 1.25
CA ASN A 205 -3.54 -6.83 1.74
C ASN A 205 -2.52 -6.73 0.59
N VAL A 206 -2.78 -5.84 -0.37
CA VAL A 206 -1.93 -5.70 -1.56
C VAL A 206 -0.49 -5.37 -1.16
N LEU A 207 -0.30 -4.44 -0.22
CA LEU A 207 1.04 -4.07 0.25
C LEU A 207 1.75 -5.28 0.88
N GLY A 208 1.09 -6.03 1.74
CA GLY A 208 1.69 -7.22 2.36
C GLY A 208 2.07 -8.30 1.36
N LYS A 209 1.25 -8.52 0.33
CA LYS A 209 1.57 -9.47 -0.77
C LYS A 209 2.79 -9.01 -1.57
N LEU A 210 2.88 -7.72 -1.92
CA LEU A 210 4.04 -7.16 -2.62
C LEU A 210 5.31 -7.26 -1.78
N LEU A 211 5.21 -7.03 -0.48
CA LEU A 211 6.33 -7.21 0.45
C LEU A 211 6.78 -8.67 0.52
N ALA A 212 5.84 -9.61 0.58
CA ALA A 212 6.15 -11.05 0.58
C ALA A 212 6.84 -11.47 -0.73
N GLU A 213 6.37 -10.98 -1.88
CA GLU A 213 6.98 -11.20 -3.18
C GLU A 213 8.40 -10.62 -3.24
N LEU A 214 8.57 -9.34 -2.86
CA LEU A 214 9.88 -8.67 -2.82
C LEU A 214 10.88 -9.41 -1.91
N ARG A 215 10.41 -9.93 -0.79
CA ARG A 215 11.22 -10.78 0.11
C ARG A 215 11.67 -12.07 -0.57
N ALA A 216 10.76 -12.74 -1.28
CA ALA A 216 11.04 -14.02 -1.94
C ALA A 216 12.06 -13.86 -3.07
N ILE A 217 11.91 -12.86 -3.93
CA ILE A 217 12.81 -12.61 -5.05
C ILE A 217 14.14 -11.97 -4.64
N ARG A 218 14.21 -11.35 -3.46
CA ARG A 218 15.40 -10.63 -2.92
C ARG A 218 15.99 -9.60 -3.90
N GLY A 219 15.16 -9.03 -4.76
CA GLY A 219 15.59 -8.21 -5.87
C GLY A 219 14.63 -7.08 -6.20
N LYS A 220 14.14 -7.09 -7.42
CA LYS A 220 13.29 -6.07 -7.99
C LYS A 220 11.96 -6.68 -8.43
N LEU A 221 10.84 -6.11 -7.93
CA LEU A 221 9.49 -6.43 -8.41
C LEU A 221 9.36 -6.00 -9.87
N GLU A 222 8.84 -6.87 -10.72
CA GLU A 222 8.47 -6.51 -12.08
C GLU A 222 7.25 -5.58 -12.04
N TYR A 223 7.32 -4.48 -12.81
CA TYR A 223 6.24 -3.51 -12.95
C TYR A 223 6.05 -3.11 -14.40
N SER A 224 4.82 -2.73 -14.75
CA SER A 224 4.47 -2.24 -16.07
C SER A 224 3.72 -0.92 -15.92
N LEU A 225 4.34 0.17 -16.33
CA LEU A 225 3.74 1.51 -16.34
C LEU A 225 3.46 1.95 -17.78
N PRO A 226 2.42 2.77 -18.01
CA PRO A 226 2.18 3.36 -19.32
C PRO A 226 3.40 4.12 -19.86
N ALA A 227 3.61 4.13 -21.16
CA ALA A 227 4.75 4.79 -21.78
C ALA A 227 4.78 6.31 -21.53
N ASP A 228 3.62 6.90 -21.31
CA ASP A 228 3.44 8.33 -20.98
C ASP A 228 3.47 8.61 -19.47
N PHE A 229 3.72 7.60 -18.64
CA PHE A 229 3.86 7.81 -17.21
C PHE A 229 5.10 8.63 -16.88
N HIS A 230 4.90 9.77 -16.23
CA HIS A 230 5.98 10.73 -15.99
C HIS A 230 5.93 11.33 -14.58
N LEU A 231 7.10 11.78 -14.10
CA LEU A 231 7.24 12.66 -12.94
C LEU A 231 8.08 13.88 -13.33
N PHE A 232 7.71 15.04 -12.80
CA PHE A 232 8.38 16.32 -13.12
C PHE A 232 8.44 16.63 -14.62
N GLY A 233 7.44 16.16 -15.39
CA GLY A 233 7.41 16.31 -16.85
C GLY A 233 8.46 15.47 -17.59
N LYS A 234 9.02 14.44 -16.97
CA LYS A 234 10.02 13.54 -17.54
C LYS A 234 9.60 12.09 -17.38
N PRO A 235 10.00 11.19 -18.30
CA PRO A 235 9.81 9.75 -18.11
C PRO A 235 10.37 9.24 -16.77
N ILE A 236 9.83 8.14 -16.29
CA ILE A 236 10.27 7.52 -15.05
C ILE A 236 11.71 7.03 -15.18
N LEU A 237 12.51 7.28 -14.15
CA LEU A 237 13.88 6.81 -14.07
C LEU A 237 13.92 5.30 -13.80
N ASP A 238 14.81 4.58 -14.49
CA ASP A 238 15.11 3.20 -14.15
C ASP A 238 15.82 3.08 -12.79
N ILE A 239 15.51 1.99 -12.04
CA ILE A 239 16.10 1.70 -10.72
C ILE A 239 16.65 0.27 -10.64
#